data_a4e8d3a2c931f1976e8382bb2ab0cc34
#
_entry.id   a4e8d3a2c931f1976e8382bb2ab0cc34
#
_cell.length_a   1.000
_cell.length_b   1.000
_cell.length_c   1.000
_cell.angle_alpha   90.00
_cell.angle_beta   90.00
_cell.angle_gamma   90.00
#
_symmetry.space_group_name_H-M   'P 1'
#
loop_
_entity.id
_entity.type
_entity.pdbx_description
1 polymer ?
#
loop_
_entity_poly.entity_id
_entity_poly.type
_entity_poly.pdbx_seq_one_letter_code
_entity_poly.pdbx_strand_id
1 'polypeptide(L)'
;LFNHYLSLSFFINGVADITSTLLLLIFIKNIRTADRDNRTVNEYEKGETGSIFKVFSQRKLFFVLFVIHGIAALIYNQFSFLMPLHMEEAFQGSGAFKFGVLTSINAVVVVIGTPILTQKLSGFMDIRIMYLGQLLESLGLAFFIFVNHHFVIAVAGIIIFTIGEILGSISKTPYLTKRIPETHRGRVLSITTSCAGLIGVLSNYVIGTFIDYYTFRTVWIIIAVIGLFVMSLYSIYLRLDKKAYSGLYTK
;
A
#
# COMPACT_ATOMS: atom_id res chain seq x y z
N LEU A 1 -12.75 -25.71 8.01
CA LEU A 1 -11.35 -25.91 7.56
C LEU A 1 -10.33 -25.42 8.58
N PHE A 2 -10.48 -24.18 9.13
CA PHE A 2 -9.50 -23.56 10.02
C PHE A 2 -9.23 -24.40 11.30
N ASN A 3 -10.26 -24.96 11.91
CA ASN A 3 -10.13 -25.72 13.18
C ASN A 3 -9.46 -27.09 13.05
N HIS A 4 -9.40 -27.66 11.84
CA HIS A 4 -8.83 -29.01 11.63
C HIS A 4 -7.50 -29.00 10.84
N TYR A 5 -7.18 -27.91 10.12
CA TYR A 5 -6.04 -27.86 9.19
C TYR A 5 -5.15 -26.62 9.37
N LEU A 6 -5.11 -26.04 10.58
CA LEU A 6 -4.29 -24.87 10.86
C LEU A 6 -2.80 -25.12 10.54
N SER A 7 -2.28 -26.28 10.96
CA SER A 7 -0.91 -26.71 10.65
C SER A 7 -0.63 -26.84 9.16
N LEU A 8 -1.61 -27.31 8.37
CA LEU A 8 -1.50 -27.45 6.92
C LEU A 8 -1.39 -26.07 6.24
N SER A 9 -2.11 -25.06 6.72
CA SER A 9 -2.03 -23.70 6.19
C SER A 9 -0.64 -23.10 6.38
N PHE A 10 -0.04 -23.27 7.55
CA PHE A 10 1.33 -22.82 7.81
C PHE A 10 2.35 -23.57 6.95
N PHE A 11 2.16 -24.87 6.76
CA PHE A 11 3.04 -25.69 5.92
C PHE A 11 2.97 -25.24 4.45
N ILE A 12 1.77 -25.02 3.90
CA ILE A 12 1.58 -24.54 2.52
C ILE A 12 2.24 -23.16 2.33
N ASN A 13 2.05 -22.23 3.26
CA ASN A 13 2.70 -20.93 3.20
C ASN A 13 4.23 -21.05 3.24
N GLY A 14 4.77 -21.85 4.15
CA GLY A 14 6.22 -22.09 4.21
C GLY A 14 6.80 -22.69 2.93
N VAL A 15 6.10 -23.66 2.31
CA VAL A 15 6.51 -24.22 1.01
C VAL A 15 6.44 -23.17 -0.09
N ALA A 16 5.40 -22.34 -0.14
CA ALA A 16 5.27 -21.27 -1.11
C ALA A 16 6.40 -20.22 -0.98
N ASP A 17 6.74 -19.82 0.22
CA ASP A 17 7.84 -18.88 0.50
C ASP A 17 9.20 -19.43 0.11
N ILE A 18 9.47 -20.69 0.44
CA ILE A 18 10.72 -21.38 0.05
C ILE A 18 10.79 -21.48 -1.48
N THR A 19 9.70 -21.89 -2.12
CA THR A 19 9.64 -22.01 -3.59
C THR A 19 9.88 -20.67 -4.27
N SER A 20 9.23 -19.61 -3.80
CA SER A 20 9.41 -18.23 -4.30
C SER A 20 10.86 -17.78 -4.14
N THR A 21 11.48 -18.06 -2.99
CA THR A 21 12.87 -17.70 -2.71
C THR A 21 13.83 -18.45 -3.64
N LEU A 22 13.62 -19.75 -3.86
CA LEU A 22 14.44 -20.54 -4.78
C LEU A 22 14.32 -20.05 -6.22
N LEU A 23 13.11 -19.74 -6.68
CA LEU A 23 12.89 -19.17 -8.00
C LEU A 23 13.62 -17.83 -8.16
N LEU A 24 13.53 -16.93 -7.17
CA LEU A 24 14.26 -15.68 -7.18
C LEU A 24 15.77 -15.89 -7.25
N LEU A 25 16.34 -16.82 -6.48
CA LEU A 25 17.77 -17.11 -6.52
C LEU A 25 18.23 -17.63 -7.89
N ILE A 26 17.42 -18.45 -8.55
CA ILE A 26 17.72 -18.98 -9.88
C ILE A 26 17.68 -17.87 -10.95
N PHE A 27 16.64 -17.03 -10.93
CA PHE A 27 16.39 -16.05 -11.98
C PHE A 27 17.05 -14.68 -11.76
N ILE A 28 17.40 -14.29 -10.50
CA ILE A 28 17.93 -12.96 -10.18
C ILE A 28 19.29 -12.68 -10.85
N LYS A 29 20.06 -13.74 -11.15
CA LYS A 29 21.38 -13.61 -11.79
C LYS A 29 21.28 -13.05 -13.21
N ASN A 30 20.20 -13.40 -13.93
CA ASN A 30 19.97 -12.95 -15.31
C ASN A 30 19.44 -11.52 -15.41
N ILE A 31 18.77 -11.03 -14.36
CA ILE A 31 18.17 -9.69 -14.33
C ILE A 31 19.22 -8.63 -14.01
N ARG A 32 20.24 -8.96 -13.20
CA ARG A 32 21.29 -8.00 -12.78
C ARG A 32 22.19 -7.48 -13.90
N THR A 33 22.36 -8.22 -14.96
CA THR A 33 23.27 -7.84 -16.07
C THR A 33 22.60 -6.97 -17.13
N ALA A 34 21.32 -7.13 -17.36
CA ALA A 34 20.61 -6.42 -18.45
C ALA A 34 20.26 -4.95 -18.13
N ASP A 35 20.14 -4.58 -16.86
CA ASP A 35 19.58 -3.27 -16.44
C ASP A 35 20.65 -2.22 -16.07
N ARG A 36 21.92 -2.61 -15.93
CA ARG A 36 23.01 -1.70 -15.53
C ARG A 36 23.54 -0.82 -16.66
N ASP A 37 23.56 -1.32 -17.88
CA ASP A 37 24.25 -0.64 -18.99
C ASP A 37 23.46 0.47 -19.67
N ASN A 38 22.12 0.56 -19.48
CA ASN A 38 21.25 1.51 -20.18
C ASN A 38 20.56 2.55 -19.29
N ARG A 39 20.91 2.66 -18.01
CA ARG A 39 20.20 3.55 -17.09
C ARG A 39 20.82 4.94 -17.04
N THR A 40 20.11 5.93 -17.58
CA THR A 40 20.44 7.35 -17.35
C THR A 40 20.11 7.72 -15.90
N VAL A 41 21.17 7.93 -15.10
CA VAL A 41 21.04 8.38 -13.69
C VAL A 41 20.61 9.84 -13.69
N ASN A 42 19.45 10.10 -13.08
CA ASN A 42 18.91 11.44 -12.91
C ASN A 42 19.78 12.25 -11.91
N GLU A 43 19.79 13.58 -12.03
CA GLU A 43 20.53 14.47 -11.14
C GLU A 43 20.16 14.28 -9.66
N TYR A 44 18.89 14.01 -9.36
CA TYR A 44 18.41 13.75 -7.98
C TYR A 44 18.81 12.39 -7.42
N GLU A 45 19.26 11.46 -8.26
CA GLU A 45 19.70 10.11 -7.90
C GLU A 45 21.20 10.04 -7.61
N LYS A 46 21.97 11.10 -7.94
CA LYS A 46 23.41 11.15 -7.69
C LYS A 46 23.70 10.85 -6.23
N GLY A 47 24.67 9.95 -6.02
CA GLY A 47 25.04 9.49 -4.68
C GLY A 47 25.51 10.65 -3.80
N GLU A 48 24.95 10.74 -2.61
CA GLU A 48 25.43 11.66 -1.57
C GLU A 48 26.16 10.87 -0.49
N THR A 49 27.23 11.44 0.05
CA THR A 49 27.95 10.90 1.20
C THR A 49 27.41 11.55 2.47
N GLY A 50 27.10 10.74 3.49
CA GLY A 50 26.66 11.25 4.79
C GLY A 50 25.59 10.42 5.48
N SER A 51 25.05 10.96 6.57
CA SER A 51 24.00 10.32 7.35
C SER A 51 22.64 10.44 6.65
N ILE A 52 21.79 9.46 6.85
CA ILE A 52 20.40 9.47 6.38
C ILE A 52 19.61 10.70 6.91
N PHE A 53 19.92 11.16 8.11
CA PHE A 53 19.34 12.37 8.70
C PHE A 53 19.65 13.63 7.86
N LYS A 54 20.84 13.68 7.24
CA LYS A 54 21.20 14.77 6.33
C LYS A 54 20.32 14.74 5.08
N VAL A 55 20.02 13.55 4.51
CA VAL A 55 19.13 13.41 3.35
C VAL A 55 17.72 13.89 3.70
N PHE A 56 17.16 13.51 4.85
CA PHE A 56 15.86 13.98 5.30
C PHE A 56 15.82 15.49 5.56
N SER A 57 16.87 16.05 6.17
CA SER A 57 16.97 17.49 6.45
C SER A 57 17.07 18.33 5.18
N GLN A 58 17.83 17.87 4.19
CA GLN A 58 17.99 18.57 2.92
C GLN A 58 16.78 18.41 2.01
N ARG A 59 16.04 17.32 2.12
CA ARG A 59 14.89 16.97 1.28
C ARG A 59 13.59 17.00 2.08
N LYS A 60 13.23 18.18 2.58
CA LYS A 60 12.03 18.41 3.43
C LYS A 60 10.75 17.85 2.82
N LEU A 61 10.61 17.94 1.50
CA LEU A 61 9.44 17.39 0.80
C LEU A 61 9.34 15.87 0.96
N PHE A 62 10.46 15.18 1.02
CA PHE A 62 10.48 13.75 1.25
C PHE A 62 9.95 13.40 2.65
N PHE A 63 10.28 14.19 3.65
CA PHE A 63 9.72 14.02 5.00
C PHE A 63 8.21 14.22 5.04
N VAL A 64 7.69 15.22 4.30
CA VAL A 64 6.23 15.42 4.17
C VAL A 64 5.56 14.19 3.56
N LEU A 65 6.12 13.64 2.49
CA LEU A 65 5.60 12.41 1.87
C LEU A 65 5.63 11.23 2.84
N PHE A 66 6.68 11.10 3.62
CA PHE A 66 6.80 10.07 4.65
C PHE A 66 5.66 10.15 5.68
N VAL A 67 5.31 11.35 6.15
CA VAL A 67 4.16 11.56 7.05
C VAL A 67 2.84 11.20 6.38
N ILE A 68 2.64 11.63 5.13
CA ILE A 68 1.43 11.29 4.36
C ILE A 68 1.29 9.76 4.21
N HIS A 69 2.37 9.05 3.87
CA HIS A 69 2.37 7.60 3.79
C HIS A 69 2.11 6.91 5.14
N GLY A 70 2.58 7.49 6.23
CA GLY A 70 2.28 6.99 7.57
C GLY A 70 0.78 7.04 7.87
N ILE A 71 0.12 8.17 7.58
CA ILE A 71 -1.34 8.31 7.76
C ILE A 71 -2.09 7.38 6.79
N ALA A 72 -1.61 7.24 5.55
CA ALA A 72 -2.19 6.31 4.57
C ALA A 72 -2.09 4.85 5.04
N ALA A 73 -0.98 4.46 5.68
CA ALA A 73 -0.79 3.13 6.24
C ALA A 73 -1.82 2.80 7.34
N LEU A 74 -2.26 3.80 8.12
CA LEU A 74 -3.35 3.63 9.08
C LEU A 74 -4.63 3.15 8.38
N ILE A 75 -4.98 3.76 7.22
CA ILE A 75 -6.17 3.39 6.44
C ILE A 75 -6.00 1.97 5.87
N TYR A 76 -4.87 1.69 5.24
CA TYR A 76 -4.58 0.41 4.62
C TYR A 76 -4.66 -0.77 5.61
N ASN A 77 -4.15 -0.58 6.83
CA ASN A 77 -4.16 -1.63 7.85
C ASN A 77 -5.56 -2.06 8.28
N GLN A 78 -6.60 -1.26 8.02
CA GLN A 78 -7.97 -1.64 8.37
C GLN A 78 -8.53 -2.75 7.48
N PHE A 79 -7.91 -3.01 6.35
CA PHE A 79 -8.20 -4.20 5.54
C PHE A 79 -7.98 -5.51 6.32
N SER A 80 -6.89 -5.61 7.06
CA SER A 80 -6.54 -6.82 7.79
C SER A 80 -7.01 -6.83 9.25
N PHE A 81 -7.39 -5.68 9.82
CA PHE A 81 -7.82 -5.57 11.21
C PHE A 81 -9.33 -5.37 11.35
N LEU A 82 -9.86 -4.25 10.85
CA LEU A 82 -11.27 -3.88 11.05
C LEU A 82 -12.22 -4.71 10.19
N MET A 83 -11.82 -5.02 8.96
CA MET A 83 -12.69 -5.74 8.02
C MET A 83 -13.11 -7.12 8.52
N PRO A 84 -12.21 -8.03 8.98
CA PRO A 84 -12.63 -9.33 9.49
C PRO A 84 -13.57 -9.21 10.71
N LEU A 85 -13.34 -8.25 11.61
CA LEU A 85 -14.19 -8.01 12.76
C LEU A 85 -15.60 -7.54 12.32
N HIS A 86 -15.67 -6.62 11.37
CA HIS A 86 -16.95 -6.17 10.82
C HIS A 86 -17.69 -7.30 10.07
N MET A 87 -16.96 -8.15 9.32
CA MET A 87 -17.60 -9.30 8.67
C MET A 87 -18.21 -10.27 9.67
N GLU A 88 -17.54 -10.52 10.80
CA GLU A 88 -18.09 -11.40 11.84
C GLU A 88 -19.32 -10.78 12.50
N GLU A 89 -19.32 -9.47 12.76
CA GLU A 89 -20.49 -8.78 13.31
C GLU A 89 -21.69 -8.78 12.34
N ALA A 90 -21.44 -8.41 11.06
CA ALA A 90 -22.50 -8.27 10.07
C ALA A 90 -23.09 -9.62 9.60
N PHE A 91 -22.30 -10.70 9.64
CA PHE A 91 -22.66 -12.01 9.07
C PHE A 91 -22.41 -13.15 10.05
N GLN A 92 -22.91 -13.04 11.26
CA GLN A 92 -22.70 -13.97 12.39
C GLN A 92 -22.66 -15.45 11.96
N GLY A 93 -21.59 -16.15 12.38
CA GLY A 93 -21.35 -17.55 12.04
C GLY A 93 -20.83 -17.82 10.62
N SER A 94 -20.81 -16.82 9.73
CA SER A 94 -20.23 -16.92 8.40
C SER A 94 -19.23 -15.80 8.06
N GLY A 95 -18.96 -14.92 9.01
CA GLY A 95 -18.09 -13.75 8.82
C GLY A 95 -16.67 -14.12 8.45
N ALA A 96 -16.05 -15.05 9.13
CA ALA A 96 -14.71 -15.54 8.82
C ALA A 96 -14.63 -16.15 7.41
N PHE A 97 -15.64 -16.93 6.99
CA PHE A 97 -15.73 -17.47 5.62
C PHE A 97 -15.84 -16.35 4.58
N LYS A 98 -16.71 -15.37 4.82
CA LYS A 98 -16.90 -14.24 3.90
C LYS A 98 -15.64 -13.36 3.81
N PHE A 99 -14.95 -13.13 4.90
CA PHE A 99 -13.65 -12.46 4.87
C PHE A 99 -12.63 -13.26 4.04
N GLY A 100 -12.59 -14.59 4.20
CA GLY A 100 -11.77 -15.46 3.36
C GLY A 100 -12.09 -15.36 1.86
N VAL A 101 -13.37 -15.20 1.50
CA VAL A 101 -13.78 -14.94 0.11
C VAL A 101 -13.29 -13.57 -0.36
N LEU A 102 -13.42 -12.51 0.45
CA LEU A 102 -12.93 -11.18 0.09
C LEU A 102 -11.40 -11.17 -0.12
N THR A 103 -10.63 -11.81 0.74
CA THR A 103 -9.16 -11.94 0.58
C THR A 103 -8.78 -12.76 -0.65
N SER A 104 -9.56 -13.77 -0.99
CA SER A 104 -9.37 -14.55 -2.22
C SER A 104 -9.64 -13.70 -3.48
N ILE A 105 -10.70 -12.88 -3.47
CA ILE A 105 -10.99 -11.94 -4.55
C ILE A 105 -9.85 -10.92 -4.68
N ASN A 106 -9.37 -10.35 -3.56
CA ASN A 106 -8.20 -9.46 -3.56
C ASN A 106 -7.01 -10.15 -4.23
N ALA A 107 -6.65 -11.36 -3.83
CA ALA A 107 -5.52 -12.09 -4.41
C ALA A 107 -5.66 -12.31 -5.93
N VAL A 108 -6.85 -12.73 -6.40
CA VAL A 108 -7.11 -12.91 -7.84
C VAL A 108 -6.97 -11.60 -8.60
N VAL A 109 -7.54 -10.51 -8.08
CA VAL A 109 -7.46 -9.18 -8.71
C VAL A 109 -6.01 -8.68 -8.74
N VAL A 110 -5.22 -8.90 -7.67
CA VAL A 110 -3.79 -8.55 -7.63
C VAL A 110 -3.02 -9.32 -8.69
N VAL A 111 -3.19 -10.65 -8.76
CA VAL A 111 -2.43 -11.50 -9.70
C VAL A 111 -2.73 -11.13 -11.16
N ILE A 112 -3.98 -10.91 -11.50
CA ILE A 112 -4.40 -10.57 -12.87
C ILE A 112 -4.17 -9.08 -13.16
N GLY A 113 -4.51 -8.21 -12.22
CA GLY A 113 -4.49 -6.75 -12.41
C GLY A 113 -3.09 -6.16 -12.45
N THR A 114 -2.15 -6.68 -11.64
CA THR A 114 -0.79 -6.09 -11.55
C THR A 114 -0.07 -6.06 -12.90
N PRO A 115 0.07 -7.15 -13.66
CA PRO A 115 0.76 -7.11 -14.95
C PRO A 115 0.04 -6.21 -15.97
N ILE A 116 -1.29 -6.22 -15.99
CA ILE A 116 -2.10 -5.42 -16.91
C ILE A 116 -1.93 -3.92 -16.61
N LEU A 117 -2.07 -3.52 -15.35
CA LEU A 117 -1.97 -2.12 -14.95
C LEU A 117 -0.54 -1.61 -15.07
N THR A 118 0.47 -2.42 -14.73
CA THR A 118 1.88 -2.05 -14.91
C THR A 118 2.19 -1.76 -16.38
N GLN A 119 1.73 -2.60 -17.30
CA GLN A 119 1.95 -2.40 -18.73
C GLN A 119 1.21 -1.17 -19.27
N LYS A 120 -0.08 -1.01 -18.93
CA LYS A 120 -0.90 0.10 -19.42
C LYS A 120 -0.48 1.46 -18.86
N LEU A 121 0.07 1.48 -17.66
CA LEU A 121 0.43 2.73 -16.97
C LEU A 121 1.91 3.07 -17.01
N SER A 122 2.73 2.30 -17.70
CA SER A 122 4.19 2.50 -17.79
C SER A 122 4.61 3.88 -18.34
N GLY A 123 3.75 4.55 -19.11
CA GLY A 123 3.99 5.90 -19.65
C GLY A 123 3.46 7.05 -18.79
N PHE A 124 2.77 6.76 -17.68
CA PHE A 124 2.17 7.79 -16.84
C PHE A 124 3.12 8.20 -15.70
N MET A 125 2.88 9.37 -15.14
CA MET A 125 3.64 9.88 -14.00
C MET A 125 3.32 9.09 -12.73
N ASP A 126 4.34 8.53 -12.09
CA ASP A 126 4.22 7.71 -10.86
C ASP A 126 3.36 8.39 -9.77
N ILE A 127 3.54 9.71 -9.57
CA ILE A 127 2.80 10.44 -8.53
C ILE A 127 1.29 10.52 -8.79
N ARG A 128 0.85 10.60 -10.05
CA ARG A 128 -0.58 10.62 -10.39
C ARG A 128 -1.20 9.25 -10.15
N ILE A 129 -0.47 8.19 -10.51
CA ILE A 129 -0.90 6.82 -10.27
C ILE A 129 -1.00 6.56 -8.77
N MET A 130 -0.02 7.02 -7.99
CA MET A 130 -0.02 6.91 -6.53
C MET A 130 -1.20 7.66 -5.89
N TYR A 131 -1.52 8.86 -6.38
CA TYR A 131 -2.70 9.62 -5.96
C TYR A 131 -4.01 8.86 -6.25
N LEU A 132 -4.17 8.35 -7.47
CA LEU A 132 -5.35 7.55 -7.85
C LEU A 132 -5.43 6.26 -7.04
N GLY A 133 -4.30 5.61 -6.77
CA GLY A 133 -4.22 4.44 -5.91
C GLY A 133 -4.80 4.72 -4.53
N GLN A 134 -4.32 5.77 -3.87
CA GLN A 134 -4.82 6.16 -2.55
C GLN A 134 -6.30 6.54 -2.56
N LEU A 135 -6.77 7.20 -3.62
CA LEU A 135 -8.18 7.52 -3.79
C LEU A 135 -9.04 6.25 -3.82
N LEU A 136 -8.65 5.28 -4.65
CA LEU A 136 -9.40 4.03 -4.79
C LEU A 136 -9.32 3.17 -3.53
N GLU A 137 -8.18 3.11 -2.83
CA GLU A 137 -8.07 2.44 -1.53
C GLU A 137 -9.06 3.04 -0.53
N SER A 138 -9.07 4.37 -0.37
CA SER A 138 -9.97 5.05 0.56
C SER A 138 -11.44 4.87 0.17
N LEU A 139 -11.74 4.93 -1.12
CA LEU A 139 -13.10 4.75 -1.65
C LEU A 139 -13.58 3.31 -1.44
N GLY A 140 -12.74 2.32 -1.73
CA GLY A 140 -13.05 0.91 -1.54
C GLY A 140 -13.39 0.59 -0.08
N LEU A 141 -12.63 1.12 0.88
CA LEU A 141 -12.93 0.98 2.31
C LEU A 141 -14.19 1.76 2.73
N ALA A 142 -14.50 2.89 2.10
CA ALA A 142 -15.72 3.65 2.39
C ALA A 142 -17.00 2.86 2.03
N PHE A 143 -16.95 1.89 1.12
CA PHE A 143 -18.10 1.00 0.86
C PHE A 143 -18.52 0.22 2.10
N PHE A 144 -17.58 -0.05 3.03
CA PHE A 144 -17.88 -0.78 4.27
C PHE A 144 -18.80 0.00 5.22
N ILE A 145 -19.01 1.30 5.03
CA ILE A 145 -20.03 2.09 5.73
C ILE A 145 -21.44 1.53 5.48
N PHE A 146 -21.65 0.93 4.29
CA PHE A 146 -22.94 0.46 3.81
C PHE A 146 -23.07 -1.07 3.87
N VAL A 147 -22.04 -1.79 4.32
CA VAL A 147 -22.09 -3.23 4.51
C VAL A 147 -22.85 -3.53 5.81
N ASN A 148 -24.14 -3.75 5.68
CA ASN A 148 -24.96 -4.27 6.79
C ASN A 148 -25.14 -5.79 6.57
N HIS A 149 -26.15 -6.21 5.81
CA HIS A 149 -26.37 -7.63 5.47
C HIS A 149 -26.12 -7.93 3.99
N HIS A 150 -25.60 -6.97 3.23
CA HIS A 150 -25.40 -7.10 1.78
C HIS A 150 -23.93 -7.35 1.44
N PHE A 151 -23.55 -8.62 1.36
CA PHE A 151 -22.17 -9.03 1.06
C PHE A 151 -21.65 -8.50 -0.29
N VAL A 152 -22.54 -8.27 -1.27
CA VAL A 152 -22.17 -7.72 -2.59
C VAL A 152 -21.51 -6.34 -2.47
N ILE A 153 -21.90 -5.53 -1.49
CA ILE A 153 -21.29 -4.21 -1.24
C ILE A 153 -19.84 -4.39 -0.78
N ALA A 154 -19.58 -5.36 0.10
CA ALA A 154 -18.22 -5.69 0.52
C ALA A 154 -17.36 -6.16 -0.66
N VAL A 155 -17.91 -7.00 -1.55
CA VAL A 155 -17.22 -7.45 -2.77
C VAL A 155 -16.89 -6.27 -3.68
N ALA A 156 -17.82 -5.35 -3.92
CA ALA A 156 -17.55 -4.15 -4.72
C ALA A 156 -16.45 -3.28 -4.07
N GLY A 157 -16.53 -3.08 -2.75
CA GLY A 157 -15.54 -2.33 -1.99
C GLY A 157 -14.15 -2.92 -2.10
N ILE A 158 -14.01 -4.25 -1.94
CA ILE A 158 -12.69 -4.90 -2.01
C ILE A 158 -12.09 -4.86 -3.42
N ILE A 159 -12.88 -4.98 -4.47
CA ILE A 159 -12.38 -4.85 -5.85
C ILE A 159 -11.80 -3.44 -6.09
N ILE A 160 -12.54 -2.40 -5.68
CA ILE A 160 -12.09 -1.00 -5.81
C ILE A 160 -10.82 -0.78 -4.97
N PHE A 161 -10.81 -1.23 -3.72
CA PHE A 161 -9.65 -1.17 -2.84
C PHE A 161 -8.43 -1.82 -3.47
N THR A 162 -8.58 -3.04 -4.00
CA THR A 162 -7.48 -3.81 -4.59
C THR A 162 -6.89 -3.13 -5.83
N ILE A 163 -7.72 -2.53 -6.67
CA ILE A 163 -7.21 -1.74 -7.81
C ILE A 163 -6.35 -0.57 -7.27
N GLY A 164 -6.80 0.10 -6.23
CA GLY A 164 -6.03 1.14 -5.54
C GLY A 164 -4.70 0.64 -5.00
N GLU A 165 -4.70 -0.50 -4.32
CA GLU A 165 -3.51 -1.19 -3.79
C GLU A 165 -2.48 -1.48 -4.89
N ILE A 166 -2.92 -2.02 -6.03
CA ILE A 166 -2.05 -2.28 -7.18
C ILE A 166 -1.43 -0.97 -7.68
N LEU A 167 -2.24 0.08 -7.88
CA LEU A 167 -1.74 1.37 -8.34
C LEU A 167 -0.71 1.96 -7.37
N GLY A 168 -0.96 1.87 -6.08
CA GLY A 168 -0.03 2.27 -5.04
C GLY A 168 1.29 1.50 -5.11
N SER A 169 1.21 0.17 -5.21
CA SER A 169 2.40 -0.70 -5.22
C SER A 169 3.30 -0.50 -6.44
N ILE A 170 2.72 -0.39 -7.64
CA ILE A 170 3.49 -0.20 -8.88
C ILE A 170 4.09 1.20 -9.02
N SER A 171 3.55 2.21 -8.35
CA SER A 171 3.99 3.61 -8.49
C SER A 171 4.92 4.09 -7.37
N LYS A 172 4.73 3.61 -6.14
CA LYS A 172 5.43 4.09 -4.93
C LYS A 172 6.94 3.90 -5.01
N THR A 173 7.41 2.71 -5.33
CA THR A 173 8.85 2.42 -5.39
C THR A 173 9.55 3.19 -6.52
N PRO A 174 9.07 3.21 -7.77
CA PRO A 174 9.64 4.04 -8.82
C PRO A 174 9.65 5.53 -8.48
N TYR A 175 8.55 6.02 -7.88
CA TYR A 175 8.45 7.42 -7.44
C TYR A 175 9.56 7.78 -6.43
N LEU A 176 9.74 6.97 -5.40
CA LEU A 176 10.73 7.19 -4.34
C LEU A 176 12.16 7.07 -4.88
N THR A 177 12.45 6.04 -5.67
CA THR A 177 13.80 5.79 -6.18
C THR A 177 14.32 6.88 -7.09
N LYS A 178 13.45 7.56 -7.85
CA LYS A 178 13.82 8.72 -8.69
C LYS A 178 14.18 9.98 -7.90
N ARG A 179 13.91 10.03 -6.60
CA ARG A 179 14.09 11.20 -5.71
C ARG A 179 15.07 10.97 -4.57
N ILE A 180 15.55 9.75 -4.42
CA ILE A 180 16.47 9.36 -3.35
C ILE A 180 17.83 9.03 -3.95
N PRO A 181 18.94 9.53 -3.33
CA PRO A 181 20.28 9.15 -3.74
C PRO A 181 20.47 7.63 -3.72
N GLU A 182 21.12 7.08 -4.73
CA GLU A 182 21.31 5.63 -4.87
C GLU A 182 21.93 4.98 -3.64
N THR A 183 22.86 5.66 -3.00
CA THR A 183 23.58 5.20 -1.79
C THR A 183 22.67 5.08 -0.56
N HIS A 184 21.49 5.71 -0.57
CA HIS A 184 20.57 5.76 0.59
C HIS A 184 19.22 5.06 0.35
N ARG A 185 18.94 4.56 -0.86
CA ARG A 185 17.64 3.96 -1.22
C ARG A 185 17.20 2.87 -0.26
N GLY A 186 18.06 1.87 -0.01
CA GLY A 186 17.72 0.76 0.86
C GLY A 186 17.36 1.22 2.28
N ARG A 187 18.17 2.12 2.85
CA ARG A 187 17.93 2.64 4.21
C ARG A 187 16.64 3.44 4.30
N VAL A 188 16.36 4.31 3.33
CA VAL A 188 15.15 5.11 3.30
C VAL A 188 13.91 4.22 3.15
N LEU A 189 13.94 3.25 2.22
CA LEU A 189 12.83 2.32 2.03
C LEU A 189 12.57 1.48 3.29
N SER A 190 13.63 0.98 3.95
CA SER A 190 13.49 0.22 5.20
C SER A 190 12.85 1.07 6.31
N ILE A 191 13.29 2.31 6.52
CA ILE A 191 12.69 3.21 7.52
C ILE A 191 11.22 3.47 7.18
N THR A 192 10.90 3.74 5.91
CA THR A 192 9.52 3.99 5.48
C THR A 192 8.62 2.78 5.78
N THR A 193 9.08 1.57 5.47
CA THR A 193 8.33 0.34 5.71
C THR A 193 8.18 0.04 7.21
N SER A 194 9.26 0.20 7.99
CA SER A 194 9.22 -0.03 9.44
C SER A 194 8.29 0.94 10.15
N CYS A 195 8.32 2.23 9.79
CA CYS A 195 7.42 3.21 10.38
C CYS A 195 5.95 2.97 9.96
N ALA A 196 5.70 2.57 8.71
CA ALA A 196 4.35 2.18 8.29
C ALA A 196 3.82 0.98 9.09
N GLY A 197 4.67 -0.01 9.37
CA GLY A 197 4.33 -1.14 10.24
C GLY A 197 4.00 -0.71 11.67
N LEU A 198 4.83 0.16 12.27
CA LEU A 198 4.56 0.69 13.62
C LEU A 198 3.26 1.48 13.69
N ILE A 199 3.01 2.34 12.71
CA ILE A 199 1.75 3.09 12.61
C ILE A 199 0.57 2.13 12.44
N GLY A 200 0.73 1.05 11.67
CA GLY A 200 -0.27 0.00 11.55
C GLY A 200 -0.64 -0.63 12.90
N VAL A 201 0.35 -1.05 13.69
CA VAL A 201 0.11 -1.62 15.02
C VAL A 201 -0.58 -0.62 15.94
N LEU A 202 -0.11 0.63 15.98
CA LEU A 202 -0.73 1.69 16.78
C LEU A 202 -2.16 1.99 16.33
N SER A 203 -2.40 2.01 15.02
CA SER A 203 -3.74 2.23 14.47
C SER A 203 -4.71 1.12 14.87
N ASN A 204 -4.26 -0.14 14.85
CA ASN A 204 -5.10 -1.25 15.25
C ASN A 204 -5.48 -1.18 16.74
N TYR A 205 -4.55 -0.76 17.61
CA TYR A 205 -4.86 -0.53 19.01
C TYR A 205 -5.90 0.58 19.20
N VAL A 206 -5.71 1.73 18.54
CA VAL A 206 -6.65 2.86 18.62
C VAL A 206 -8.02 2.48 18.06
N ILE A 207 -8.06 1.88 16.87
CA ILE A 207 -9.32 1.48 16.23
C ILE A 207 -10.01 0.36 17.05
N GLY A 208 -9.25 -0.56 17.65
CA GLY A 208 -9.78 -1.57 18.53
C GLY A 208 -10.54 -0.96 19.72
N THR A 209 -9.96 0.05 20.38
CA THR A 209 -10.67 0.76 21.47
C THR A 209 -11.90 1.53 20.99
N PHE A 210 -11.88 2.05 19.75
CA PHE A 210 -13.05 2.73 19.18
C PHE A 210 -14.24 1.79 18.93
N ILE A 211 -13.98 0.54 18.54
CA ILE A 211 -15.04 -0.45 18.28
C ILE A 211 -15.79 -0.79 19.58
N ASP A 212 -15.15 -0.72 20.75
CA ASP A 212 -15.79 -0.99 22.03
C ASP A 212 -16.86 0.07 22.38
N TYR A 213 -16.74 1.29 21.84
CA TYR A 213 -17.62 2.41 22.15
C TYR A 213 -18.53 2.83 20.99
N TYR A 214 -18.16 2.51 19.76
CA TYR A 214 -18.85 2.95 18.55
C TYR A 214 -19.20 1.79 17.62
N THR A 215 -20.21 1.99 16.79
CA THR A 215 -20.59 1.00 15.76
C THR A 215 -19.51 0.93 14.66
N PHE A 216 -19.35 -0.22 14.02
CA PHE A 216 -18.47 -0.40 12.86
C PHE A 216 -18.73 0.66 11.78
N ARG A 217 -20.01 0.99 11.53
CA ARG A 217 -20.37 2.06 10.58
C ARG A 217 -19.72 3.39 10.94
N THR A 218 -19.77 3.80 12.20
CA THR A 218 -19.15 5.03 12.68
C THR A 218 -17.63 5.00 12.48
N VAL A 219 -16.98 3.89 12.78
CA VAL A 219 -15.54 3.73 12.62
C VAL A 219 -15.15 3.81 11.14
N TRP A 220 -15.92 3.19 10.22
CA TRP A 220 -15.68 3.32 8.79
C TRP A 220 -15.87 4.75 8.27
N ILE A 221 -16.82 5.51 8.82
CA ILE A 221 -16.98 6.94 8.50
C ILE A 221 -15.71 7.72 8.93
N ILE A 222 -15.18 7.46 10.11
CA ILE A 222 -13.95 8.10 10.59
C ILE A 222 -12.78 7.78 9.63
N ILE A 223 -12.64 6.51 9.23
CA ILE A 223 -11.60 6.09 8.28
C ILE A 223 -11.77 6.78 6.92
N ALA A 224 -13.01 6.91 6.42
CA ALA A 224 -13.30 7.62 5.19
C ALA A 224 -12.93 9.12 5.29
N VAL A 225 -13.21 9.77 6.41
CA VAL A 225 -12.82 11.18 6.67
C VAL A 225 -11.30 11.32 6.70
N ILE A 226 -10.58 10.39 7.37
CA ILE A 226 -9.12 10.36 7.33
C ILE A 226 -8.63 10.16 5.89
N GLY A 227 -9.30 9.33 5.10
CA GLY A 227 -9.01 9.15 3.68
C GLY A 227 -9.11 10.45 2.88
N LEU A 228 -10.18 11.22 3.06
CA LEU A 228 -10.35 12.54 2.42
C LEU A 228 -9.26 13.53 2.87
N PHE A 229 -8.88 13.49 4.14
CA PHE A 229 -7.77 14.30 4.64
C PHE A 229 -6.44 13.93 3.98
N VAL A 230 -6.12 12.64 3.87
CA VAL A 230 -4.91 12.15 3.16
C VAL A 230 -4.94 12.59 1.70
N MET A 231 -6.09 12.52 1.03
CA MET A 231 -6.24 12.99 -0.35
C MET A 231 -5.96 14.48 -0.50
N SER A 232 -6.41 15.30 0.46
CA SER A 232 -6.11 16.74 0.45
C SER A 232 -4.60 17.00 0.61
N LEU A 233 -3.93 16.26 1.51
CA LEU A 233 -2.48 16.33 1.68
C LEU A 233 -1.72 15.90 0.41
N TYR A 234 -2.14 14.82 -0.25
CA TYR A 234 -1.56 14.40 -1.53
C TYR A 234 -1.74 15.45 -2.62
N SER A 235 -2.88 16.14 -2.67
CA SER A 235 -3.14 17.20 -3.65
C SER A 235 -2.19 18.40 -3.46
N ILE A 236 -1.96 18.78 -2.20
CA ILE A 236 -0.99 19.83 -1.85
C ILE A 236 0.42 19.37 -2.19
N TYR A 237 0.77 18.15 -1.77
CA TYR A 237 2.07 17.56 -2.03
C TYR A 237 2.41 17.51 -3.52
N LEU A 238 1.46 17.12 -4.38
CA LEU A 238 1.64 17.04 -5.83
C LEU A 238 2.02 18.40 -6.45
N ARG A 239 1.45 19.50 -5.93
CA ARG A 239 1.81 20.87 -6.36
C ARG A 239 3.23 21.22 -5.95
N LEU A 240 3.61 20.90 -4.72
CA LEU A 240 4.95 21.16 -4.17
C LEU A 240 6.02 20.32 -4.87
N ASP A 241 5.73 19.06 -5.14
CA ASP A 241 6.63 18.13 -5.82
C ASP A 241 6.95 18.58 -7.25
N LYS A 242 5.93 19.02 -8.00
CA LYS A 242 6.14 19.59 -9.34
C LYS A 242 7.06 20.80 -9.35
N LYS A 243 6.97 21.65 -8.30
CA LYS A 243 7.82 22.83 -8.17
C LYS A 243 9.26 22.46 -7.79
N ALA A 244 9.44 21.50 -6.89
CA ALA A 244 10.75 21.10 -6.38
C ALA A 244 11.55 20.22 -7.34
N TYR A 245 10.85 19.37 -8.10
CA TYR A 245 11.45 18.39 -9.01
C TYR A 245 11.01 18.62 -10.47
N SER A 246 10.98 19.90 -10.88
CA SER A 246 10.50 20.28 -12.22
C SER A 246 11.17 19.52 -13.36
N GLY A 247 12.47 19.21 -13.26
CA GLY A 247 13.21 18.43 -14.24
C GLY A 247 12.70 16.98 -14.46
N LEU A 248 11.95 16.42 -13.51
CA LEU A 248 11.30 15.11 -13.67
C LEU A 248 9.97 15.18 -14.43
N TYR A 249 9.46 16.40 -14.67
CA TYR A 249 8.15 16.64 -15.28
C TYR A 249 8.25 17.23 -16.69
N THR A 250 9.45 17.67 -17.09
CA THR A 250 9.74 18.12 -18.47
C THR A 250 10.08 16.89 -19.31
N LYS A 251 9.08 16.33 -19.97
CA LYS A 251 9.21 15.44 -21.12
C LYS A 251 8.36 15.98 -22.23
#